data_0bdfb2df79b7a629aacf514953cba3d3
#
_entry.id   0bdfb2df79b7a629aacf514953cba3d3
#
_cell.length_a   1.000
_cell.length_b   1.000
_cell.length_c   1.000
_cell.angle_alpha   90.00
_cell.angle_beta   90.00
_cell.angle_gamma   90.00
#
_symmetry.space_group_name_H-M   'P 1'
#
loop_
_entity.id
_entity.type
_entity.pdbx_description
1 polymer ?
#
loop_
_entity_poly.entity_id
_entity_poly.type
_entity_poly.pdbx_seq_one_letter_code
_entity_poly.pdbx_strand_id
1 'polypeptide(L)'
;TREAAVFGLLAQTTGDVGTGLETIGRGLVIGLAAIGPGIGLGVLIGHAVEAMARQPEYAGQVRATMFIGIGLIEALALFGIAFSFII
;
A
#
# COMPACT_ATOMS: atom_id res chain seq x y z
N THR A 1 -16.42 11.36 -42.75
CA THR A 1 -17.86 11.51 -42.51
C THR A 1 -18.15 11.89 -41.09
N ARG A 2 -19.33 12.41 -40.86
CA ARG A 2 -19.81 12.79 -39.53
C ARG A 2 -19.91 11.55 -38.62
N GLU A 3 -20.36 10.45 -39.18
CA GLU A 3 -20.45 9.18 -38.44
C GLU A 3 -19.07 8.67 -38.02
N ALA A 4 -18.08 8.77 -38.90
CA ALA A 4 -16.73 8.39 -38.56
C ALA A 4 -16.13 9.26 -37.46
N ALA A 5 -16.44 10.58 -37.47
CA ALA A 5 -15.99 11.50 -36.43
C ALA A 5 -16.62 11.16 -35.08
N VAL A 6 -17.92 10.90 -35.04
CA VAL A 6 -18.63 10.48 -33.83
C VAL A 6 -18.06 9.17 -33.28
N PHE A 7 -17.82 8.20 -34.16
CA PHE A 7 -17.26 6.93 -33.76
C PHE A 7 -15.85 7.08 -33.17
N GLY A 8 -15.05 7.96 -33.78
CA GLY A 8 -13.71 8.28 -33.26
C GLY A 8 -13.76 8.92 -31.87
N LEU A 9 -14.69 9.84 -31.65
CA LEU A 9 -14.89 10.47 -30.35
C LEU A 9 -15.33 9.47 -29.27
N LEU A 10 -16.24 8.56 -29.64
CA LEU A 10 -16.69 7.51 -28.71
C LEU A 10 -15.56 6.56 -28.36
N ALA A 11 -14.75 6.17 -29.32
CA ALA A 11 -13.61 5.29 -29.09
C ALA A 11 -12.59 5.96 -28.17
N GLN A 12 -12.32 7.24 -28.38
CA GLN A 12 -11.40 8.01 -27.55
C GLN A 12 -11.91 8.15 -26.12
N THR A 13 -13.21 8.44 -25.96
CA THR A 13 -13.84 8.57 -24.63
C THR A 13 -13.75 7.24 -23.87
N THR A 14 -14.01 6.12 -24.56
CA THR A 14 -13.87 4.79 -23.96
C THR A 14 -12.46 4.52 -23.51
N GLY A 15 -11.46 4.91 -24.32
CA GLY A 15 -10.05 4.78 -23.97
C GLY A 15 -9.67 5.62 -22.74
N ASP A 16 -10.18 6.86 -22.66
CA ASP A 16 -9.93 7.76 -21.53
C ASP A 16 -10.56 7.21 -20.24
N VAL A 17 -11.76 6.66 -20.31
CA VAL A 17 -12.43 6.01 -19.16
C VAL A 17 -11.63 4.79 -18.72
N GLY A 18 -11.17 3.97 -19.65
CA GLY A 18 -10.33 2.80 -19.34
C GLY A 18 -9.04 3.19 -18.62
N THR A 19 -8.36 4.23 -19.11
CA THR A 19 -7.14 4.75 -18.48
C THR A 19 -7.44 5.28 -17.07
N GLY A 20 -8.56 5.98 -16.89
CA GLY A 20 -8.99 6.46 -15.58
C GLY A 20 -9.25 5.34 -14.60
N LEU A 21 -9.90 4.27 -15.05
CA LEU A 21 -10.17 3.09 -14.21
C LEU A 21 -8.88 2.37 -13.82
N GLU A 22 -7.92 2.25 -14.73
CA GLU A 22 -6.61 1.69 -14.41
C GLU A 22 -5.89 2.52 -13.34
N THR A 23 -5.94 3.83 -13.46
CA THR A 23 -5.32 4.74 -12.49
C THR A 23 -5.95 4.59 -11.11
N ILE A 24 -7.28 4.49 -11.05
CA ILE A 24 -8.00 4.24 -9.79
C ILE A 24 -7.59 2.89 -9.22
N GLY A 25 -7.51 1.85 -10.06
CA GLY A 25 -7.10 0.51 -9.63
C GLY A 25 -5.71 0.50 -9.02
N ARG A 26 -4.75 1.17 -9.65
CA ARG A 26 -3.38 1.30 -9.12
C ARG A 26 -3.36 2.05 -7.79
N GLY A 27 -4.14 3.12 -7.70
CA GLY A 27 -4.27 3.88 -6.45
C GLY A 27 -4.86 3.04 -5.34
N LEU A 28 -5.86 2.21 -5.63
CA LEU A 28 -6.45 1.29 -4.66
C LEU A 28 -5.45 0.22 -4.21
N VAL A 29 -4.66 -0.33 -5.12
CA VAL A 29 -3.63 -1.31 -4.75
C VAL A 29 -2.64 -0.69 -3.78
N ILE A 30 -2.13 0.50 -4.07
CA ILE A 30 -1.19 1.20 -3.19
C ILE A 30 -1.85 1.55 -1.86
N GLY A 31 -3.05 2.13 -1.91
CA GLY A 31 -3.76 2.57 -0.72
C GLY A 31 -4.10 1.42 0.23
N LEU A 32 -4.67 0.35 -0.31
CA LEU A 32 -5.02 -0.83 0.49
C LEU A 32 -3.78 -1.55 0.99
N ALA A 33 -2.72 -1.62 0.17
CA ALA A 33 -1.45 -2.22 0.58
C ALA A 33 -0.76 -1.42 1.69
N ALA A 34 -1.05 -0.13 1.81
CA ALA A 34 -0.50 0.73 2.86
C ALA A 34 -1.30 0.65 4.16
N ILE A 35 -2.60 0.38 4.10
CA ILE A 35 -3.47 0.33 5.29
C ILE A 35 -3.04 -0.78 6.25
N GLY A 36 -2.85 -1.99 5.73
CA GLY A 36 -2.44 -3.14 6.56
C GLY A 36 -1.14 -2.89 7.29
N PRO A 37 -0.05 -2.60 6.57
CA PRO A 37 1.24 -2.26 7.19
C PRO A 37 1.18 -1.06 8.11
N GLY A 38 0.41 -0.03 7.77
CA GLY A 38 0.24 1.15 8.61
C GLY A 38 -0.35 0.80 9.97
N ILE A 39 -1.43 0.03 9.97
CA ILE A 39 -2.07 -0.43 11.20
C ILE A 39 -1.14 -1.40 11.93
N GLY A 40 -0.53 -2.33 11.21
CA GLY A 40 0.38 -3.32 11.80
C GLY A 40 1.57 -2.67 12.49
N LEU A 41 2.19 -1.67 11.86
CA LEU A 41 3.30 -0.93 12.46
C LEU A 41 2.85 -0.16 13.71
N GLY A 42 1.69 0.46 13.66
CA GLY A 42 1.14 1.17 14.81
C GLY A 42 0.92 0.24 16.00
N VAL A 43 0.32 -0.93 15.76
CA VAL A 43 0.09 -1.93 16.80
C VAL A 43 1.41 -2.49 17.33
N LEU A 44 2.31 -2.85 16.43
CA LEU A 44 3.62 -3.43 16.81
C LEU A 44 4.42 -2.46 17.66
N ILE A 45 4.59 -1.23 17.20
CA ILE A 45 5.39 -0.22 17.89
C ILE A 45 4.73 0.16 19.21
N GLY A 46 3.41 0.32 19.22
CA GLY A 46 2.67 0.64 20.44
C GLY A 46 2.86 -0.42 21.52
N HIS A 47 2.69 -1.69 21.19
CA HIS A 47 2.89 -2.79 22.13
C HIS A 47 4.35 -2.93 22.55
N ALA A 48 5.29 -2.72 21.62
CA ALA A 48 6.72 -2.79 21.94
C ALA A 48 7.12 -1.71 22.94
N VAL A 49 6.64 -0.49 22.74
CA VAL A 49 6.91 0.63 23.66
C VAL A 49 6.35 0.33 25.05
N GLU A 50 5.13 -0.19 25.14
CA GLU A 50 4.54 -0.59 26.42
C GLU A 50 5.36 -1.68 27.09
N ALA A 51 5.76 -2.71 26.35
CA ALA A 51 6.55 -3.81 26.90
C ALA A 51 7.89 -3.32 27.44
N MET A 52 8.57 -2.43 26.70
CA MET A 52 9.84 -1.85 27.16
C MET A 52 9.67 -1.01 28.41
N ALA A 53 8.55 -0.30 28.53
CA ALA A 53 8.26 0.51 29.70
C ALA A 53 7.99 -0.36 30.94
N ARG A 54 7.30 -1.50 30.75
CA ARG A 54 6.97 -2.41 31.85
C ARG A 54 8.15 -3.28 32.27
N GLN A 55 8.97 -3.69 31.34
CA GLN A 55 10.10 -4.58 31.58
C GLN A 55 11.38 -4.02 30.95
N PRO A 56 11.99 -2.99 31.56
CA PRO A 56 13.17 -2.35 30.99
C PRO A 56 14.36 -3.29 30.76
N GLU A 57 14.46 -4.37 31.53
CA GLU A 57 15.54 -5.36 31.40
C GLU A 57 15.44 -6.14 30.10
N TYR A 58 14.28 -6.20 29.48
CA TYR A 58 14.07 -6.86 28.17
C TYR A 58 14.00 -5.87 27.02
N ALA A 59 14.23 -4.59 27.26
CA ALA A 59 14.09 -3.55 26.23
C ALA A 59 14.91 -3.82 24.98
N GLY A 60 16.15 -4.32 25.13
CA GLY A 60 17.01 -4.65 24.00
C GLY A 60 16.44 -5.77 23.12
N GLN A 61 15.91 -6.81 23.76
CA GLN A 61 15.29 -7.94 23.07
C GLN A 61 14.00 -7.56 22.35
N VAL A 62 13.17 -6.76 23.03
CA VAL A 62 11.92 -6.24 22.43
C VAL A 62 12.24 -5.34 21.24
N ARG A 63 13.24 -4.48 21.36
CA ARG A 63 13.64 -3.59 20.28
C ARG A 63 14.12 -4.36 19.07
N ALA A 64 14.95 -5.39 19.27
CA ALA A 64 15.44 -6.24 18.18
C ALA A 64 14.29 -6.93 17.44
N THR A 65 13.36 -7.51 18.19
CA THR A 65 12.18 -8.17 17.62
C THR A 65 11.29 -7.17 16.90
N MET A 66 11.13 -5.97 17.46
CA MET A 66 10.35 -4.88 16.84
C MET A 66 10.92 -4.50 15.47
N PHE A 67 12.25 -4.34 15.36
CA PHE A 67 12.87 -3.98 14.09
C PHE A 67 12.72 -5.08 13.05
N ILE A 68 12.78 -6.34 13.45
CA ILE A 68 12.50 -7.46 12.53
C ILE A 68 11.07 -7.37 12.03
N GLY A 69 10.11 -7.13 12.93
CA GLY A 69 8.70 -6.98 12.57
C GLY A 69 8.45 -5.80 11.63
N ILE A 70 9.10 -4.66 11.90
CA ILE A 70 9.00 -3.47 11.04
C ILE A 70 9.49 -3.82 9.63
N GLY A 71 10.63 -4.50 9.51
CA GLY A 71 11.18 -4.88 8.21
C GLY A 71 10.25 -5.78 7.42
N LEU A 72 9.64 -6.77 8.07
CA LEU A 72 8.70 -7.68 7.42
C LEU A 72 7.43 -6.95 6.97
N ILE A 73 6.88 -6.07 7.80
CA ILE A 73 5.69 -5.30 7.47
C ILE A 73 5.96 -4.34 6.31
N GLU A 74 7.10 -3.66 6.35
CA GLU A 74 7.51 -2.75 5.26
C GLU A 74 7.73 -3.50 3.94
N ALA A 75 8.26 -4.72 3.99
CA ALA A 75 8.43 -5.54 2.80
C ALA A 75 7.10 -5.81 2.11
N LEU A 76 6.06 -6.11 2.88
CA LEU A 76 4.71 -6.32 2.34
C LEU A 76 4.17 -5.04 1.68
N ALA A 77 4.41 -3.88 2.28
CA ALA A 77 4.00 -2.60 1.70
C ALA A 77 4.72 -2.35 0.38
N LEU A 78 6.03 -2.64 0.31
CA LEU A 78 6.83 -2.46 -0.89
C LEU A 78 6.37 -3.40 -2.01
N PHE A 79 6.00 -4.64 -1.69
CA PHE A 79 5.42 -5.55 -2.68
C PHE A 79 4.11 -5.00 -3.25
N GLY A 80 3.25 -4.43 -2.42
CA GLY A 80 2.02 -3.82 -2.88
C GLY A 80 2.28 -2.67 -3.85
N ILE A 81 3.24 -1.81 -3.52
CA ILE A 81 3.63 -0.70 -4.38
C ILE A 81 4.18 -1.23 -5.70
N ALA A 82 5.06 -2.23 -5.66
CA ALA A 82 5.63 -2.83 -6.86
C ALA A 82 4.55 -3.42 -7.77
N PHE A 83 3.60 -4.15 -7.20
CA PHE A 83 2.50 -4.73 -7.98
C PHE A 83 1.60 -3.67 -8.61
N SER A 84 1.47 -2.51 -8.00
CA SER A 84 0.66 -1.43 -8.57
C SER A 84 1.22 -0.93 -9.90
N PHE A 85 2.52 -1.04 -10.12
CA PHE A 85 3.16 -0.67 -11.37
C PHE A 85 3.06 -1.78 -12.43
N ILE A 86 2.91 -3.03 -12.01
CA ILE A 86 2.78 -4.17 -12.92
C ILE A 86 1.36 -4.25 -13.48
N ILE A 87 0.37 -3.96 -12.69
CA ILE A 87 -1.03 -3.91 -13.12
C ILE A 87 -1.24 -2.75 -14.07
#